data_9ff3a38de34b3021acbeccb6526f3d57
#
_entry.id   9ff3a38de34b3021acbeccb6526f3d57
#
_cell.length_a   1.000
_cell.length_b   1.000
_cell.length_c   1.000
_cell.angle_alpha   90.00
_cell.angle_beta   90.00
_cell.angle_gamma   90.00
#
_symmetry.space_group_name_H-M   'P 1'
#
loop_
_entity.id
_entity.type
_entity.pdbx_description
1 polymer ?
#
loop_
_entity_poly.entity_id
_entity_poly.type
_entity_poly.pdbx_seq_one_letter_code
_entity_poly.pdbx_strand_id
1 'polypeptide(L)'
;SVITPQTDVLLFPETAFDGQYVEPQLANYGIFKQMHAFLQQYPQLSLMTGATTSQFYGSTAPTPTPPRHFSLNKYYDLFNAAIWLQDKATPQFYHKSKLVAGVETLPYPEVFSVLGSIMLDLGGTTGSYGTQKERSIFKTKDSVNIAPIICFESLHGGFLTEYVNRGAQILTVITNDGWWGDTQGHRKHFAYTRLRAIETRRAIAFCANTGTSGFIGLNGEVIQKSAYNQQAVLKEALPIEYKKTIYVQYGDYIGRLAAFLAVGLLLTLLVKRITGGKTGTLK
;
A
#
# COMPACT_ATOMS: atom_id res chain seq x y z
N SER A 1 6.50 -7.75 28.34
CA SER A 1 6.30 -6.75 27.29
C SER A 1 7.33 -6.99 26.16
N VAL A 2 6.90 -6.98 24.90
CA VAL A 2 7.79 -7.07 23.74
C VAL A 2 8.45 -5.73 23.45
N ILE A 3 7.82 -4.64 23.88
CA ILE A 3 8.30 -3.28 23.70
C ILE A 3 9.37 -2.96 24.75
N THR A 4 10.49 -2.43 24.28
CA THR A 4 11.65 -2.02 25.10
C THR A 4 12.02 -0.57 24.74
N PRO A 5 12.86 0.10 25.53
CA PRO A 5 13.36 1.44 25.19
C PRO A 5 14.04 1.55 23.82
N GLN A 6 14.52 0.44 23.26
CA GLN A 6 15.14 0.36 21.93
C GLN A 6 14.16 0.05 20.80
N THR A 7 12.85 0.03 21.08
CA THR A 7 11.84 -0.19 20.04
C THR A 7 11.51 1.14 19.36
N ASP A 8 11.78 1.26 18.06
CA ASP A 8 11.59 2.50 17.30
C ASP A 8 10.18 2.59 16.70
N VAL A 9 9.65 1.45 16.22
CA VAL A 9 8.36 1.40 15.52
C VAL A 9 7.49 0.26 16.03
N LEU A 10 6.24 0.57 16.32
CA LEU A 10 5.17 -0.37 16.55
C LEU A 10 4.23 -0.34 15.34
N LEU A 11 4.05 -1.51 14.72
CA LEU A 11 3.27 -1.64 13.50
C LEU A 11 1.99 -2.43 13.75
N PHE A 12 0.84 -1.81 13.47
CA PHE A 12 -0.47 -2.44 13.42
C PHE A 12 -0.90 -2.67 11.97
N PRO A 13 -1.76 -3.67 11.70
CA PRO A 13 -2.16 -4.01 10.34
C PRO A 13 -3.13 -3.00 9.70
N GLU A 14 -3.48 -3.25 8.44
CA GLU A 14 -4.57 -2.57 7.73
C GLU A 14 -5.90 -2.81 8.45
N THR A 15 -6.73 -1.78 8.53
CA THR A 15 -8.04 -1.83 9.22
C THR A 15 -7.94 -2.46 10.62
N ALA A 16 -6.92 -2.05 11.40
CA ALA A 16 -6.67 -2.57 12.74
C ALA A 16 -7.81 -2.24 13.73
N PHE A 17 -8.58 -1.21 13.44
CA PHE A 17 -9.68 -0.74 14.26
C PHE A 17 -10.92 -0.53 13.43
N ASP A 18 -12.03 -1.02 13.95
CA ASP A 18 -13.35 -0.80 13.36
C ASP A 18 -13.75 0.68 13.47
N GLY A 19 -14.50 1.15 12.49
CA GLY A 19 -15.04 2.49 12.46
C GLY A 19 -14.40 3.38 11.41
N GLN A 20 -14.94 4.59 11.32
CA GLN A 20 -14.51 5.64 10.42
C GLN A 20 -14.06 6.84 11.25
N TYR A 21 -12.87 7.33 11.00
CA TYR A 21 -12.24 8.38 11.78
C TYR A 21 -12.07 9.66 10.98
N VAL A 22 -12.61 10.75 11.48
CA VAL A 22 -12.44 12.09 10.88
C VAL A 22 -11.04 12.60 11.19
N GLU A 23 -10.20 12.79 10.18
CA GLU A 23 -8.77 13.07 10.36
C GLU A 23 -8.48 14.28 11.25
N PRO A 24 -9.09 15.47 11.07
CA PRO A 24 -8.86 16.61 11.96
C PRO A 24 -9.33 16.39 13.41
N GLN A 25 -10.16 15.37 13.65
CA GLN A 25 -10.73 15.08 14.96
C GLN A 25 -10.15 13.79 15.58
N LEU A 26 -9.07 13.24 15.01
CA LEU A 26 -8.52 11.95 15.41
C LEU A 26 -8.26 11.86 16.93
N ALA A 27 -7.73 12.93 17.53
CA ALA A 27 -7.46 13.01 18.96
C ALA A 27 -8.71 12.92 19.87
N ASN A 28 -9.92 13.08 19.32
CA ASN A 28 -11.17 13.03 20.08
C ASN A 28 -11.66 11.58 20.31
N TYR A 29 -11.21 10.64 19.47
CA TYR A 29 -11.62 9.23 19.57
C TYR A 29 -10.89 8.51 20.70
N GLY A 30 -11.62 7.71 21.48
CA GLY A 30 -11.11 7.03 22.67
C GLY A 30 -9.89 6.16 22.40
N ILE A 31 -9.89 5.41 21.29
CA ILE A 31 -8.75 4.56 20.92
C ILE A 31 -7.47 5.38 20.67
N PHE A 32 -7.58 6.52 20.00
CA PHE A 32 -6.41 7.37 19.75
C PHE A 32 -5.93 8.11 21.01
N LYS A 33 -6.83 8.42 21.94
CA LYS A 33 -6.45 8.91 23.29
C LYS A 33 -5.63 7.87 24.05
N GLN A 34 -6.04 6.59 23.99
CA GLN A 34 -5.29 5.49 24.61
C GLN A 34 -3.91 5.30 23.95
N MET A 35 -3.83 5.36 22.61
CA MET A 35 -2.54 5.31 21.90
C MET A 35 -1.62 6.46 22.29
N HIS A 36 -2.15 7.67 22.38
CA HIS A 36 -1.37 8.82 22.85
C HIS A 36 -0.86 8.64 24.27
N ALA A 37 -1.72 8.20 25.21
CA ALA A 37 -1.31 7.92 26.57
C ALA A 37 -0.24 6.83 26.65
N PHE A 38 -0.32 5.84 25.77
CA PHE A 38 0.70 4.80 25.62
C PHE A 38 2.02 5.36 25.09
N LEU A 39 2.00 6.16 24.03
CA LEU A 39 3.20 6.79 23.44
C LEU A 39 3.90 7.74 24.40
N GLN A 40 3.18 8.38 25.33
CA GLN A 40 3.79 9.19 26.38
C GLN A 40 4.70 8.39 27.32
N GLN A 41 4.43 7.08 27.48
CA GLN A 41 5.28 6.19 28.27
C GLN A 41 6.53 5.72 27.48
N TYR A 42 6.51 5.85 26.16
CA TYR A 42 7.60 5.46 25.26
C TYR A 42 7.89 6.60 24.27
N PRO A 43 8.51 7.70 24.68
CA PRO A 43 8.65 8.91 23.85
C PRO A 43 9.43 8.73 22.55
N GLN A 44 10.32 7.71 22.48
CA GLN A 44 11.09 7.36 21.28
C GLN A 44 10.27 6.56 20.27
N LEU A 45 9.18 5.91 20.73
CA LEU A 45 8.38 5.01 19.90
C LEU A 45 7.54 5.80 18.88
N SER A 46 7.49 5.29 17.69
CA SER A 46 6.55 5.69 16.65
C SER A 46 5.54 4.55 16.43
N LEU A 47 4.29 4.87 16.19
CA LEU A 47 3.24 3.89 15.94
C LEU A 47 2.63 4.12 14.56
N MET A 48 2.58 3.07 13.74
CA MET A 48 1.84 3.07 12.48
C MET A 48 0.67 2.10 12.57
N THR A 49 -0.51 2.56 12.16
CA THR A 49 -1.73 1.73 12.13
C THR A 49 -2.55 2.01 10.88
N GLY A 50 -3.26 0.98 10.39
CA GLY A 50 -4.24 1.14 9.33
C GLY A 50 -5.64 1.40 9.89
N ALA A 51 -6.37 2.32 9.25
CA ALA A 51 -7.78 2.59 9.57
C ALA A 51 -8.51 3.20 8.37
N THR A 52 -9.84 3.14 8.40
CA THR A 52 -10.66 3.94 7.49
C THR A 52 -10.77 5.36 8.04
N THR A 53 -10.33 6.34 7.25
CA THR A 53 -10.42 7.75 7.62
C THR A 53 -11.34 8.53 6.69
N SER A 54 -11.70 9.75 7.07
CA SER A 54 -12.50 10.65 6.26
C SER A 54 -12.02 12.10 6.37
N GLN A 55 -12.15 12.81 5.25
CA GLN A 55 -11.98 14.26 5.17
C GLN A 55 -13.26 14.90 4.65
N PHE A 56 -13.64 16.03 5.27
CA PHE A 56 -14.77 16.85 4.86
C PHE A 56 -14.27 18.10 4.15
N TYR A 57 -14.83 18.38 2.97
CA TYR A 57 -14.42 19.48 2.09
C TYR A 57 -15.41 20.65 2.08
N GLY A 58 -16.48 20.56 2.88
CA GLY A 58 -17.56 21.55 2.86
C GLY A 58 -18.28 21.58 1.51
N SER A 59 -18.43 22.77 0.93
CA SER A 59 -19.08 22.96 -0.38
C SER A 59 -18.14 22.86 -1.58
N THR A 60 -16.84 22.64 -1.36
CA THR A 60 -15.84 22.53 -2.43
C THR A 60 -15.53 21.06 -2.70
N ALA A 61 -15.77 20.60 -3.92
CA ALA A 61 -15.38 19.27 -4.34
C ALA A 61 -13.88 19.24 -4.69
N PRO A 62 -13.07 18.38 -4.08
CA PRO A 62 -11.68 18.22 -4.48
C PRO A 62 -11.59 17.48 -5.83
N THR A 63 -10.57 17.80 -6.61
CA THR A 63 -10.21 17.06 -7.83
C THR A 63 -8.94 16.27 -7.57
N PRO A 64 -8.76 15.08 -8.16
CA PRO A 64 -9.54 14.42 -9.21
C PRO A 64 -10.53 13.35 -8.73
N THR A 65 -10.60 13.05 -7.43
CA THR A 65 -11.50 12.00 -6.92
C THR A 65 -12.90 12.56 -6.77
N PRO A 66 -13.94 11.97 -7.38
CA PRO A 66 -15.31 12.43 -7.16
C PRO A 66 -15.68 12.20 -5.69
N PRO A 67 -15.83 13.24 -4.88
CA PRO A 67 -16.10 13.09 -3.46
C PRO A 67 -17.55 12.64 -3.25
N ARG A 68 -17.76 12.00 -2.11
CA ARG A 68 -19.11 11.61 -1.70
C ARG A 68 -19.89 12.82 -1.21
N HIS A 69 -21.19 12.81 -1.48
CA HIS A 69 -22.12 13.77 -0.91
C HIS A 69 -22.71 13.21 0.38
N PHE A 70 -22.64 13.97 1.47
CA PHE A 70 -23.38 13.58 2.67
C PHE A 70 -24.64 14.46 2.90
N SER A 71 -24.71 15.63 2.26
CA SER A 71 -25.91 16.45 2.13
C SER A 71 -25.75 17.37 0.92
N LEU A 72 -26.81 18.11 0.58
CA LEU A 72 -26.76 19.05 -0.56
C LEU A 72 -25.57 20.00 -0.42
N ASN A 73 -24.67 20.00 -1.43
CA ASN A 73 -23.45 20.81 -1.49
C ASN A 73 -22.46 20.58 -0.33
N LYS A 74 -22.45 19.40 0.28
CA LYS A 74 -21.44 19.03 1.27
C LYS A 74 -20.75 17.74 0.86
N TYR A 75 -19.44 17.82 0.71
CA TYR A 75 -18.60 16.77 0.14
C TYR A 75 -17.66 16.17 1.19
N TYR A 76 -17.39 14.88 1.07
CA TYR A 76 -16.40 14.18 1.87
C TYR A 76 -15.79 13.03 1.07
N ASP A 77 -14.62 12.58 1.45
CA ASP A 77 -14.02 11.34 0.98
C ASP A 77 -13.74 10.40 2.14
N LEU A 78 -13.75 9.11 1.81
CA LEU A 78 -13.23 8.03 2.66
C LEU A 78 -11.89 7.58 2.12
N PHE A 79 -11.00 7.23 3.01
CA PHE A 79 -9.67 6.74 2.68
C PHE A 79 -9.38 5.45 3.43
N ASN A 80 -8.74 4.50 2.76
CA ASN A 80 -7.97 3.47 3.40
C ASN A 80 -6.61 4.08 3.71
N ALA A 81 -6.31 4.29 4.99
CA ALA A 81 -5.18 5.12 5.41
C ALA A 81 -4.21 4.38 6.34
N ALA A 82 -2.93 4.69 6.20
CA ALA A 82 -1.93 4.46 7.23
C ALA A 82 -1.77 5.74 8.06
N ILE A 83 -1.89 5.62 9.37
CA ILE A 83 -1.80 6.70 10.34
C ILE A 83 -0.49 6.54 11.11
N TRP A 84 0.31 7.60 11.16
CA TRP A 84 1.56 7.66 11.90
C TRP A 84 1.40 8.55 13.12
N LEU A 85 1.68 7.97 14.28
CA LEU A 85 1.54 8.63 15.59
C LEU A 85 2.88 8.64 16.32
N GLN A 86 3.18 9.77 16.94
CA GLN A 86 4.33 9.96 17.83
C GLN A 86 3.92 10.83 19.03
N ASP A 87 4.62 10.67 20.16
CA ASP A 87 4.40 11.55 21.30
C ASP A 87 4.64 13.02 20.90
N LYS A 88 3.73 13.90 21.31
CA LYS A 88 3.76 15.36 21.07
C LYS A 88 3.86 15.80 19.60
N ALA A 89 3.50 14.92 18.66
CA ALA A 89 3.49 15.26 17.23
C ALA A 89 2.07 15.19 16.66
N THR A 90 1.81 16.00 15.64
CA THR A 90 0.57 15.92 14.87
C THR A 90 0.53 14.60 14.11
N PRO A 91 -0.59 13.87 14.13
CA PRO A 91 -0.76 12.67 13.32
C PRO A 91 -0.48 12.94 11.84
N GLN A 92 0.23 12.02 11.19
CA GLN A 92 0.45 12.07 9.75
C GLN A 92 -0.33 10.94 9.08
N PHE A 93 -0.78 11.17 7.85
CA PHE A 93 -1.60 10.24 7.10
C PHE A 93 -0.95 9.93 5.75
N TYR A 94 -1.11 8.68 5.34
CA TYR A 94 -0.91 8.25 3.97
C TYR A 94 -2.18 7.56 3.50
N HIS A 95 -2.78 8.04 2.42
CA HIS A 95 -3.96 7.45 1.81
C HIS A 95 -3.56 6.49 0.70
N LYS A 96 -4.11 5.30 0.73
CA LYS A 96 -3.85 4.24 -0.26
C LYS A 96 -4.00 4.77 -1.67
N SER A 97 -2.99 4.56 -2.49
CA SER A 97 -2.93 5.09 -3.87
C SER A 97 -3.34 4.06 -4.91
N LYS A 98 -3.15 2.76 -4.64
CA LYS A 98 -3.52 1.66 -5.53
C LYS A 98 -4.65 0.86 -4.91
N LEU A 99 -5.86 1.19 -5.32
CA LEU A 99 -7.07 0.54 -4.84
C LEU A 99 -7.28 -0.81 -5.52
N VAL A 100 -7.90 -1.73 -4.81
CA VAL A 100 -8.30 -3.04 -5.33
C VAL A 100 -9.58 -2.88 -6.14
N ALA A 101 -9.50 -3.20 -7.43
CA ALA A 101 -10.66 -3.14 -8.32
C ALA A 101 -11.75 -4.15 -7.88
N GLY A 102 -12.99 -3.70 -7.86
CA GLY A 102 -14.15 -4.50 -7.45
C GLY A 102 -14.41 -4.52 -5.94
N VAL A 103 -13.45 -4.10 -5.09
CA VAL A 103 -13.60 -4.06 -3.63
C VAL A 103 -13.52 -2.62 -3.11
N GLU A 104 -12.48 -1.91 -3.47
CA GLU A 104 -12.23 -0.53 -3.00
C GLU A 104 -12.57 0.53 -4.05
N THR A 105 -12.66 0.14 -5.31
CA THR A 105 -13.07 1.02 -6.41
C THR A 105 -13.95 0.28 -7.38
N LEU A 106 -15.01 0.95 -7.81
CA LEU A 106 -15.90 0.43 -8.85
C LEU A 106 -15.26 0.71 -10.22
N PRO A 107 -14.84 -0.30 -10.98
CA PRO A 107 -14.40 -0.08 -12.34
C PRO A 107 -15.62 0.34 -13.20
N TYR A 108 -15.48 1.41 -13.96
CA TYR A 108 -16.56 1.92 -14.83
C TYR A 108 -17.90 2.09 -14.09
N PRO A 109 -18.01 3.02 -13.13
CA PRO A 109 -19.18 3.17 -12.25
C PRO A 109 -20.50 3.38 -13.03
N GLU A 110 -20.43 3.96 -14.22
CA GLU A 110 -21.58 4.18 -15.11
C GLU A 110 -22.20 2.86 -15.63
N VAL A 111 -21.38 1.81 -15.78
CA VAL A 111 -21.80 0.50 -16.31
C VAL A 111 -22.11 -0.49 -15.19
N PHE A 112 -21.36 -0.44 -14.10
CA PHE A 112 -21.38 -1.45 -13.03
C PHE A 112 -22.10 -1.01 -11.75
N SER A 113 -22.80 0.13 -11.74
CA SER A 113 -23.59 0.57 -10.58
C SER A 113 -24.61 -0.47 -10.11
N VAL A 114 -25.07 -1.34 -11.01
CA VAL A 114 -26.02 -2.44 -10.72
C VAL A 114 -25.37 -3.54 -9.85
N LEU A 115 -24.03 -3.63 -9.81
CA LEU A 115 -23.29 -4.65 -9.04
C LEU A 115 -22.93 -4.18 -7.62
N GLY A 116 -23.43 -3.03 -7.18
CA GLY A 116 -23.11 -2.46 -5.86
C GLY A 116 -23.45 -3.38 -4.69
N SER A 117 -24.51 -4.20 -4.79
CA SER A 117 -24.88 -5.19 -3.76
C SER A 117 -23.86 -6.32 -3.64
N ILE A 118 -23.31 -6.80 -4.76
CA ILE A 118 -22.28 -7.85 -4.77
C ILE A 118 -20.98 -7.34 -4.15
N MET A 119 -20.64 -6.07 -4.36
CA MET A 119 -19.45 -5.46 -3.75
C MET A 119 -19.56 -5.34 -2.24
N LEU A 120 -20.75 -5.04 -1.72
CA LEU A 120 -21.01 -5.02 -0.28
C LEU A 120 -20.88 -6.41 0.33
N ASP A 121 -21.39 -7.44 -0.33
CA ASP A 121 -21.27 -8.85 0.10
C ASP A 121 -19.80 -9.31 0.12
N LEU A 122 -18.95 -8.73 -0.73
CA LEU A 122 -17.51 -8.96 -0.72
C LEU A 122 -16.76 -8.05 0.28
N GLY A 123 -17.49 -7.30 1.14
CA GLY A 123 -16.92 -6.36 2.11
C GLY A 123 -16.38 -5.07 1.49
N GLY A 124 -16.72 -4.78 0.24
CA GLY A 124 -16.38 -3.54 -0.46
C GLY A 124 -17.23 -2.34 -0.01
N THR A 125 -16.98 -1.20 -0.61
CA THR A 125 -17.79 0.01 -0.38
C THR A 125 -18.71 0.30 -1.55
N THR A 126 -19.83 0.98 -1.32
CA THR A 126 -20.75 1.43 -2.36
C THR A 126 -20.19 2.55 -3.25
N GLY A 127 -18.94 2.96 -3.05
CA GLY A 127 -18.26 3.97 -3.84
C GLY A 127 -16.74 3.79 -3.75
N SER A 128 -16.00 4.46 -4.62
CA SER A 128 -14.54 4.42 -4.58
C SER A 128 -13.99 5.15 -3.37
N TYR A 129 -12.96 4.62 -2.73
CA TYR A 129 -12.12 5.37 -1.79
C TYR A 129 -11.40 6.51 -2.50
N GLY A 130 -11.12 7.58 -1.76
CA GLY A 130 -10.17 8.60 -2.18
C GLY A 130 -8.75 8.03 -2.27
N THR A 131 -7.91 8.64 -3.10
CA THR A 131 -6.53 8.22 -3.29
C THR A 131 -5.57 9.38 -3.15
N GLN A 132 -4.33 9.07 -2.78
CA GLN A 132 -3.23 10.03 -2.74
C GLN A 132 -2.29 9.80 -3.93
N LYS A 133 -1.89 10.87 -4.61
CA LYS A 133 -0.95 10.76 -5.76
C LYS A 133 0.48 10.54 -5.31
N GLU A 134 0.88 11.21 -4.23
CA GLU A 134 2.28 11.23 -3.80
C GLU A 134 2.58 10.13 -2.79
N ARG A 135 3.85 9.67 -2.78
CA ARG A 135 4.37 8.71 -1.81
C ARG A 135 4.82 9.46 -0.57
N SER A 136 4.04 9.37 0.52
CA SER A 136 4.44 9.92 1.81
C SER A 136 5.54 9.09 2.44
N ILE A 137 6.45 9.74 3.16
CA ILE A 137 7.48 9.09 3.98
C ILE A 137 7.21 9.51 5.42
N PHE A 138 7.09 8.54 6.30
CA PHE A 138 7.07 8.78 7.74
C PHE A 138 8.49 8.75 8.29
N LYS A 139 8.73 9.45 9.38
CA LYS A 139 10.05 9.57 9.97
C LYS A 139 10.02 9.18 11.44
N THR A 140 10.90 8.26 11.84
CA THR A 140 11.08 7.92 13.25
C THR A 140 11.75 9.08 14.01
N LYS A 141 11.76 8.99 15.33
CA LYS A 141 12.47 9.97 16.17
C LYS A 141 13.97 10.01 15.83
N ASP A 142 14.56 8.89 15.51
CA ASP A 142 15.97 8.78 15.10
C ASP A 142 16.20 9.03 13.61
N SER A 143 15.23 9.66 12.97
CA SER A 143 15.35 10.12 11.58
C SER A 143 15.42 8.99 10.52
N VAL A 144 14.98 7.78 10.83
CA VAL A 144 14.82 6.70 9.85
C VAL A 144 13.54 6.92 9.04
N ASN A 145 13.67 6.89 7.72
CA ASN A 145 12.56 7.09 6.79
C ASN A 145 11.82 5.78 6.51
N ILE A 146 10.54 5.76 6.81
CA ILE A 146 9.63 4.61 6.69
C ILE A 146 8.65 4.84 5.56
N ALA A 147 8.54 3.88 4.64
CA ALA A 147 7.52 3.87 3.59
C ALA A 147 6.25 3.17 4.08
N PRO A 148 5.11 3.84 4.19
CA PRO A 148 3.83 3.20 4.46
C PRO A 148 3.25 2.62 3.16
N ILE A 149 3.12 1.30 3.10
CA ILE A 149 2.57 0.58 1.95
C ILE A 149 1.33 -0.16 2.43
N ILE A 150 0.22 0.00 1.72
CA ILE A 150 -1.04 -0.61 2.12
C ILE A 150 -1.40 -1.75 1.16
N CYS A 151 -1.35 -2.99 1.67
CA CYS A 151 -1.88 -4.19 1.02
C CYS A 151 -1.43 -4.37 -0.44
N PHE A 152 -2.37 -4.30 -1.38
CA PHE A 152 -2.18 -4.48 -2.82
C PHE A 152 -1.08 -3.60 -3.44
N GLU A 153 -0.76 -2.48 -2.84
CA GLU A 153 0.33 -1.61 -3.30
C GLU A 153 1.68 -2.32 -3.35
N SER A 154 1.91 -3.28 -2.45
CA SER A 154 3.14 -4.08 -2.40
C SER A 154 3.37 -4.95 -3.63
N LEU A 155 2.33 -5.22 -4.43
CA LEU A 155 2.45 -5.96 -5.68
C LEU A 155 3.08 -5.14 -6.81
N HIS A 156 3.08 -3.81 -6.71
CA HIS A 156 3.53 -2.90 -7.76
C HIS A 156 4.99 -2.46 -7.57
N GLY A 157 5.95 -3.16 -8.18
CA GLY A 157 7.39 -2.88 -8.04
C GLY A 157 7.76 -1.44 -8.35
N GLY A 158 7.37 -0.92 -9.51
CA GLY A 158 7.62 0.47 -9.89
C GLY A 158 7.04 1.50 -8.93
N PHE A 159 5.93 1.18 -8.27
CA PHE A 159 5.33 2.03 -7.24
C PHE A 159 6.22 2.14 -5.99
N LEU A 160 6.85 1.06 -5.59
CA LEU A 160 7.71 1.04 -4.42
C LEU A 160 9.05 1.74 -4.66
N THR A 161 9.54 1.76 -5.91
CA THR A 161 10.78 2.50 -6.23
C THR A 161 10.66 3.99 -5.95
N GLU A 162 9.45 4.57 -6.07
CA GLU A 162 9.22 5.98 -5.75
C GLU A 162 9.46 6.29 -4.27
N TYR A 163 9.09 5.40 -3.34
CA TYR A 163 9.39 5.57 -1.92
C TYR A 163 10.91 5.59 -1.67
N VAL A 164 11.62 4.66 -2.30
CA VAL A 164 13.07 4.58 -2.15
C VAL A 164 13.76 5.80 -2.80
N ASN A 165 13.23 6.29 -3.91
CA ASN A 165 13.73 7.51 -4.55
C ASN A 165 13.51 8.75 -3.69
N ARG A 166 12.45 8.76 -2.86
CA ARG A 166 12.17 9.79 -1.85
C ARG A 166 12.93 9.57 -0.53
N GLY A 167 13.77 8.54 -0.46
CA GLY A 167 14.67 8.30 0.68
C GLY A 167 14.20 7.28 1.70
N ALA A 168 13.18 6.46 1.40
CA ALA A 168 12.76 5.38 2.29
C ALA A 168 13.91 4.39 2.53
N GLN A 169 14.12 4.04 3.80
CA GLN A 169 15.17 3.15 4.26
C GLN A 169 14.59 1.79 4.70
N ILE A 170 13.38 1.81 5.21
CA ILE A 170 12.60 0.62 5.57
C ILE A 170 11.24 0.71 4.87
N LEU A 171 10.74 -0.41 4.37
CA LEU A 171 9.39 -0.54 3.86
C LEU A 171 8.51 -1.20 4.93
N THR A 172 7.33 -0.65 5.16
CA THR A 172 6.33 -1.27 6.02
C THR A 172 5.11 -1.59 5.19
N VAL A 173 4.65 -2.83 5.25
CA VAL A 173 3.44 -3.27 4.57
C VAL A 173 2.40 -3.63 5.61
N ILE A 174 1.29 -2.91 5.61
CA ILE A 174 0.11 -3.24 6.40
C ILE A 174 -0.96 -3.81 5.49
N THR A 175 -1.55 -4.93 5.87
CA THR A 175 -2.53 -5.62 5.02
C THR A 175 -3.61 -6.31 5.83
N ASN A 176 -4.71 -6.61 5.14
CA ASN A 176 -5.72 -7.57 5.58
C ASN A 176 -5.91 -8.60 4.48
N ASP A 177 -5.28 -9.76 4.63
CA ASP A 177 -5.34 -10.85 3.65
C ASP A 177 -6.53 -11.79 3.87
N GLY A 178 -7.48 -11.43 4.73
CA GLY A 178 -8.69 -12.20 5.03
C GLY A 178 -9.57 -12.50 3.81
N TRP A 179 -9.52 -11.62 2.80
CA TRP A 179 -10.20 -11.81 1.51
C TRP A 179 -9.83 -13.10 0.77
N TRP A 180 -8.59 -13.56 0.97
CA TRP A 180 -8.06 -14.73 0.29
C TRP A 180 -8.44 -16.04 0.98
N GLY A 181 -8.87 -16.00 2.27
CA GLY A 181 -8.95 -17.20 3.09
C GLY A 181 -7.60 -17.95 3.14
N ASP A 182 -7.58 -19.19 3.62
CA ASP A 182 -6.37 -20.03 3.59
C ASP A 182 -6.13 -20.61 2.19
N THR A 183 -5.83 -19.74 1.23
CA THR A 183 -5.56 -20.08 -0.15
C THR A 183 -4.14 -19.69 -0.55
N GLN A 184 -3.82 -19.91 -1.82
CA GLN A 184 -2.55 -19.43 -2.39
C GLN A 184 -2.46 -17.91 -2.48
N GLY A 185 -3.58 -17.17 -2.36
CA GLY A 185 -3.61 -15.71 -2.48
C GLY A 185 -2.71 -15.02 -1.46
N HIS A 186 -2.94 -15.25 -0.16
CA HIS A 186 -2.13 -14.65 0.90
C HIS A 186 -0.66 -15.09 0.85
N ARG A 187 -0.40 -16.36 0.48
CA ARG A 187 0.98 -16.89 0.34
C ARG A 187 1.74 -16.19 -0.79
N LYS A 188 1.06 -15.97 -1.93
CA LYS A 188 1.62 -15.22 -3.05
C LYS A 188 1.82 -13.76 -2.70
N HIS A 189 0.90 -13.12 -1.99
CA HIS A 189 1.05 -11.73 -1.55
C HIS A 189 2.35 -11.55 -0.75
N PHE A 190 2.56 -12.37 0.27
CA PHE A 190 3.80 -12.37 1.05
C PHE A 190 5.04 -12.67 0.18
N ALA A 191 4.95 -13.64 -0.72
CA ALA A 191 6.05 -14.00 -1.63
C ALA A 191 6.41 -12.86 -2.61
N TYR A 192 5.43 -12.17 -3.18
CA TYR A 192 5.67 -10.99 -4.02
C TYR A 192 6.29 -9.85 -3.24
N THR A 193 5.91 -9.67 -1.98
CA THR A 193 6.53 -8.66 -1.12
C THR A 193 8.02 -8.94 -0.88
N ARG A 194 8.43 -10.22 -0.80
CA ARG A 194 9.85 -10.59 -0.77
C ARG A 194 10.61 -10.14 -2.02
N LEU A 195 9.97 -10.23 -3.19
CA LEU A 195 10.56 -9.70 -4.42
C LEU A 195 10.79 -8.19 -4.34
N ARG A 196 9.91 -7.45 -3.67
CA ARG A 196 10.09 -6.00 -3.45
C ARG A 196 11.34 -5.70 -2.64
N ALA A 197 11.64 -6.51 -1.60
CA ALA A 197 12.88 -6.36 -0.85
C ALA A 197 14.12 -6.56 -1.75
N ILE A 198 14.10 -7.55 -2.63
CA ILE A 198 15.20 -7.81 -3.59
C ILE A 198 15.38 -6.63 -4.55
N GLU A 199 14.29 -6.16 -5.16
CA GLU A 199 14.30 -5.08 -6.14
C GLU A 199 14.78 -3.75 -5.57
N THR A 200 14.42 -3.47 -4.32
CA THR A 200 14.70 -2.17 -3.69
C THR A 200 15.89 -2.19 -2.76
N ARG A 201 16.36 -3.37 -2.37
CA ARG A 201 17.35 -3.56 -1.28
C ARG A 201 16.92 -2.83 -0.01
N ARG A 202 15.65 -3.03 0.36
CA ARG A 202 15.08 -2.50 1.61
C ARG A 202 14.48 -3.65 2.42
N ALA A 203 14.80 -3.65 3.71
CA ALA A 203 14.13 -4.56 4.63
C ALA A 203 12.65 -4.19 4.78
N ILE A 204 11.82 -5.19 5.02
CA ILE A 204 10.37 -5.02 5.07
C ILE A 204 9.81 -5.57 6.39
N ALA A 205 9.03 -4.74 7.09
CA ALA A 205 8.12 -5.19 8.14
C ALA A 205 6.72 -5.39 7.52
N PHE A 206 6.24 -6.61 7.54
CA PHE A 206 4.94 -7.00 6.97
C PHE A 206 3.98 -7.37 8.11
N CYS A 207 2.88 -6.62 8.23
CA CYS A 207 1.90 -6.78 9.31
C CYS A 207 0.51 -7.03 8.72
N ALA A 208 -0.04 -8.22 8.96
CA ALA A 208 -1.33 -8.64 8.47
C ALA A 208 -2.36 -8.71 9.61
N ASN A 209 -3.57 -8.19 9.38
CA ASN A 209 -4.72 -8.35 10.28
C ASN A 209 -5.14 -9.83 10.30
N THR A 210 -5.57 -10.33 9.14
CA THR A 210 -5.73 -11.76 8.86
C THR A 210 -4.69 -12.13 7.81
N GLY A 211 -3.86 -13.14 8.08
CA GLY A 211 -2.78 -13.50 7.16
C GLY A 211 -1.53 -13.98 7.88
N THR A 212 -0.39 -13.74 7.28
CA THR A 212 0.94 -14.03 7.84
C THR A 212 1.69 -12.72 8.00
N SER A 213 2.10 -12.41 9.22
CA SER A 213 2.99 -11.28 9.52
C SER A 213 4.45 -11.75 9.51
N GLY A 214 5.40 -10.85 9.26
CA GLY A 214 6.81 -11.23 9.28
C GLY A 214 7.78 -10.11 8.94
N PHE A 215 9.06 -10.43 9.03
CA PHE A 215 10.17 -9.58 8.65
C PHE A 215 10.94 -10.19 7.49
N ILE A 216 11.27 -9.37 6.52
CA ILE A 216 11.95 -9.75 5.29
C ILE A 216 13.23 -8.90 5.17
N GLY A 217 14.35 -9.56 4.97
CA GLY A 217 15.65 -8.91 4.84
C GLY A 217 15.90 -8.35 3.43
N LEU A 218 17.04 -7.70 3.27
CA LEU A 218 17.42 -6.96 2.06
C LEU A 218 17.46 -7.81 0.78
N ASN A 219 17.66 -9.11 0.91
CA ASN A 219 17.77 -10.06 -0.20
C ASN A 219 16.49 -10.90 -0.36
N GLY A 220 15.40 -10.52 0.32
CA GLY A 220 14.13 -11.24 0.28
C GLY A 220 14.10 -12.50 1.15
N GLU A 221 15.09 -12.72 1.99
CA GLU A 221 15.08 -13.77 3.00
C GLU A 221 14.01 -13.48 4.07
N VAL A 222 13.34 -14.52 4.53
CA VAL A 222 12.37 -14.40 5.62
C VAL A 222 13.13 -14.54 6.94
N ILE A 223 13.27 -13.45 7.68
CA ILE A 223 13.95 -13.43 8.97
C ILE A 223 13.06 -14.09 10.02
N GLN A 224 11.81 -13.66 10.10
CA GLN A 224 10.81 -14.18 11.03
C GLN A 224 9.43 -14.10 10.38
N LYS A 225 8.54 -15.03 10.68
CA LYS A 225 7.13 -14.97 10.27
C LYS A 225 6.20 -15.67 11.25
N SER A 226 4.94 -15.22 11.33
CA SER A 226 3.87 -15.92 12.04
C SER A 226 3.31 -17.05 11.18
N ALA A 227 2.55 -17.94 11.80
CA ALA A 227 1.65 -18.81 11.06
C ALA A 227 0.44 -18.00 10.54
N TYR A 228 -0.25 -18.56 9.56
CA TYR A 228 -1.47 -17.96 9.00
C TYR A 228 -2.57 -17.93 10.07
N ASN A 229 -3.26 -16.79 10.16
CA ASN A 229 -4.39 -16.56 11.06
C ASN A 229 -4.12 -16.90 12.54
N GLN A 230 -2.88 -16.72 12.99
CA GLN A 230 -2.51 -16.83 14.40
C GLN A 230 -2.17 -15.47 14.97
N GLN A 231 -2.75 -15.16 16.13
CA GLN A 231 -2.37 -13.97 16.87
C GLN A 231 -0.90 -14.06 17.28
N ALA A 232 -0.11 -13.11 16.86
CA ALA A 232 1.33 -13.09 17.12
C ALA A 232 1.82 -11.65 17.32
N VAL A 233 2.86 -11.52 18.13
CA VAL A 233 3.66 -10.30 18.24
C VAL A 233 5.08 -10.67 17.87
N LEU A 234 5.60 -10.08 16.82
CA LEU A 234 6.94 -10.32 16.32
C LEU A 234 7.81 -9.09 16.61
N LYS A 235 9.10 -9.31 16.85
CA LYS A 235 10.07 -8.23 17.04
C LYS A 235 11.36 -8.57 16.34
N GLU A 236 11.91 -7.61 15.59
CA GLU A 236 13.16 -7.77 14.87
C GLU A 236 13.88 -6.42 14.69
N ALA A 237 15.20 -6.46 14.61
CA ALA A 237 16.03 -5.33 14.23
C ALA A 237 16.32 -5.42 12.72
N LEU A 238 15.82 -4.45 11.96
CA LEU A 238 15.95 -4.46 10.51
C LEU A 238 17.18 -3.65 10.05
N PRO A 239 17.97 -4.18 9.12
CA PRO A 239 19.09 -3.45 8.55
C PRO A 239 18.62 -2.28 7.69
N ILE A 240 19.33 -1.15 7.79
CA ILE A 240 19.11 0.04 6.99
C ILE A 240 20.07 0.04 5.79
N GLU A 241 19.56 0.27 4.58
CA GLU A 241 20.36 0.42 3.38
C GLU A 241 20.06 1.76 2.70
N TYR A 242 21.10 2.43 2.24
CA TYR A 242 21.03 3.75 1.57
C TYR A 242 21.19 3.66 0.06
N LYS A 243 21.90 2.64 -0.42
CA LYS A 243 22.19 2.48 -1.86
C LYS A 243 20.92 2.17 -2.64
N LYS A 244 20.85 2.71 -3.85
CA LYS A 244 19.77 2.44 -4.78
C LYS A 244 20.20 1.34 -5.75
N THR A 245 19.31 0.38 -5.98
CA THR A 245 19.51 -0.65 -7.01
C THR A 245 19.34 -0.07 -8.42
N ILE A 246 19.80 -0.80 -9.44
CA ILE A 246 19.54 -0.48 -10.86
C ILE A 246 18.01 -0.39 -11.10
N TYR A 247 17.23 -1.31 -10.52
CA TYR A 247 15.78 -1.30 -10.66
C TYR A 247 15.14 -0.03 -10.04
N VAL A 248 15.62 0.43 -8.88
CA VAL A 248 15.14 1.68 -8.28
C VAL A 248 15.48 2.89 -9.15
N GLN A 249 16.64 2.91 -9.79
CA GLN A 249 17.09 4.05 -10.61
C GLN A 249 16.39 4.10 -11.97
N TYR A 250 16.22 2.97 -12.62
CA TYR A 250 15.75 2.88 -14.01
C TYR A 250 14.37 2.24 -14.16
N GLY A 251 13.77 1.72 -13.08
CA GLY A 251 12.50 1.00 -13.09
C GLY A 251 12.59 -0.33 -13.85
N ASP A 252 11.48 -0.81 -14.39
CA ASP A 252 11.41 -2.03 -15.19
C ASP A 252 12.01 -1.80 -16.60
N TYR A 253 13.33 -1.66 -16.66
CA TYR A 253 14.02 -1.45 -17.93
C TYR A 253 14.03 -2.72 -18.80
N ILE A 254 14.02 -3.91 -18.20
CA ILE A 254 13.97 -5.18 -18.94
C ILE A 254 12.62 -5.33 -19.64
N GLY A 255 11.53 -5.12 -18.94
CA GLY A 255 10.18 -5.19 -19.52
C GLY A 255 9.98 -4.16 -20.63
N ARG A 256 10.49 -2.92 -20.43
CA ARG A 256 10.45 -1.88 -21.47
C ARG A 256 11.23 -2.27 -22.73
N LEU A 257 12.44 -2.82 -22.57
CA LEU A 257 13.25 -3.32 -23.68
C LEU A 257 12.56 -4.47 -24.41
N ALA A 258 12.03 -5.43 -23.66
CA ALA A 258 11.30 -6.57 -24.22
C ALA A 258 10.05 -6.11 -25.01
N ALA A 259 9.29 -5.14 -24.46
CA ALA A 259 8.14 -4.56 -25.15
C ALA A 259 8.55 -3.86 -26.46
N PHE A 260 9.63 -3.08 -26.43
CA PHE A 260 10.16 -2.42 -27.62
C PHE A 260 10.56 -3.43 -28.71
N LEU A 261 11.28 -4.49 -28.34
CA LEU A 261 11.68 -5.56 -29.26
C LEU A 261 10.46 -6.30 -29.81
N ALA A 262 9.45 -6.60 -28.98
CA ALA A 262 8.22 -7.25 -29.42
C ALA A 262 7.47 -6.42 -30.47
N VAL A 263 7.35 -5.10 -30.26
CA VAL A 263 6.74 -4.18 -31.22
C VAL A 263 7.54 -4.19 -32.53
N GLY A 264 8.87 -4.12 -32.48
CA GLY A 264 9.73 -4.18 -33.66
C GLY A 264 9.55 -5.48 -34.47
N LEU A 265 9.46 -6.61 -33.78
CA LEU A 265 9.19 -7.93 -34.42
C LEU A 265 7.80 -7.97 -35.06
N LEU A 266 6.76 -7.47 -34.36
CA LEU A 266 5.41 -7.42 -34.93
C LEU A 266 5.36 -6.53 -36.19
N LEU A 267 5.98 -5.36 -36.17
CA LEU A 267 6.07 -4.49 -37.34
C LEU A 267 6.78 -5.19 -38.51
N THR A 268 7.89 -5.87 -38.23
CA THR A 268 8.62 -6.63 -39.25
C THR A 268 7.76 -7.73 -39.89
N LEU A 269 6.99 -8.47 -39.06
CA LEU A 269 6.06 -9.48 -39.55
C LEU A 269 4.93 -8.87 -40.40
N LEU A 270 4.37 -7.75 -39.98
CA LEU A 270 3.35 -7.03 -40.74
C LEU A 270 3.87 -6.57 -42.11
N VAL A 271 5.07 -5.96 -42.14
CA VAL A 271 5.70 -5.55 -43.41
C VAL A 271 5.94 -6.75 -44.32
N LYS A 272 6.50 -7.85 -43.81
CA LYS A 272 6.70 -9.07 -44.62
C LYS A 272 5.38 -9.62 -45.16
N ARG A 273 4.30 -9.60 -44.40
CA ARG A 273 2.98 -10.04 -44.84
C ARG A 273 2.43 -9.17 -45.98
N ILE A 274 2.58 -7.85 -45.87
CA ILE A 274 2.11 -6.88 -46.86
C ILE A 274 2.94 -6.97 -48.15
N THR A 275 4.27 -7.09 -48.03
CA THR A 275 5.18 -7.14 -49.18
C THR A 275 5.22 -8.50 -49.85
N GLY A 276 5.16 -9.63 -49.04
CA GLY A 276 5.18 -10.99 -49.55
C GLY A 276 3.88 -11.39 -50.29
N GLY A 277 2.76 -10.73 -50.02
CA GLY A 277 1.51 -10.92 -50.76
C GLY A 277 1.51 -10.34 -52.20
N LYS A 278 2.53 -9.57 -52.59
CA LYS A 278 2.66 -8.98 -53.92
C LYS A 278 3.46 -9.82 -54.94
N THR A 279 4.05 -10.95 -54.53
CA THR A 279 4.88 -11.80 -55.41
C THR A 279 4.15 -13.02 -55.96
N GLY A 280 2.83 -13.11 -55.87
CA GLY A 280 2.02 -14.25 -56.22
C GLY A 280 1.06 -14.10 -57.41
N THR A 281 1.27 -13.16 -58.37
CA THR A 281 0.47 -13.11 -59.59
C THR A 281 1.30 -12.64 -60.78
N LEU A 282 2.18 -13.52 -61.29
CA LEU A 282 2.71 -13.49 -62.62
C LEU A 282 2.92 -14.94 -63.06
N LYS A 283 1.86 -15.55 -63.52
CA LYS A 283 1.88 -16.64 -64.53
C LYS A 283 0.66 -16.50 -65.41
#